data_9f0a8a8a627ea9d7e3d9f944afa85914
#
_entry.id   9f0a8a8a627ea9d7e3d9f944afa85914
#
_cell.length_a   1.000
_cell.length_b   1.000
_cell.length_c   1.000
_cell.angle_alpha   90.00
_cell.angle_beta   90.00
_cell.angle_gamma   90.00
#
_symmetry.space_group_name_H-M   'P 1'
#
loop_
_entity.id
_entity.type
_entity.pdbx_description
1 polymer ?
#
loop_
_entity_poly.entity_id
_entity_poly.type
_entity_poly.pdbx_seq_one_letter_code
_entity_poly.pdbx_strand_id
1 'polypeptide(L)'
;SFSRIKGDKNFPQRCLKFLIKKFDLKNENIKSICFYEKPFKSWWEIFYYSIKNPLKNKDFLIHHLKNFNKGSIFFYTDINKLINVSRSKIVYSSHHLSHCLYGLSVIKNVSDYVYLTCDGVGEGETMSIYTIDDEYKIKKIWTNFYPNSIGLLYSTITDYLGFEINE
;
A
#
# COMPACT_ATOMS: atom_id res chain seq x y z
N SER A 1 4.48 17.67 8.37
CA SER A 1 5.09 16.33 8.43
C SER A 1 5.68 16.09 9.82
N PHE A 2 5.40 14.95 10.42
CA PHE A 2 5.88 14.60 11.77
C PHE A 2 7.33 14.10 11.79
N SER A 3 7.80 13.45 10.73
CA SER A 3 9.19 12.99 10.60
C SER A 3 10.04 13.94 9.77
N ARG A 4 9.43 14.70 8.86
CA ARG A 4 10.08 15.51 7.81
C ARG A 4 10.99 14.70 6.87
N ILE A 5 10.80 13.40 6.83
CA ILE A 5 11.49 12.46 5.93
C ILE A 5 10.53 12.13 4.80
N LYS A 6 10.94 12.40 3.54
CA LYS A 6 10.18 12.01 2.36
C LYS A 6 10.23 10.49 2.21
N GLY A 7 9.08 9.87 1.93
CA GLY A 7 8.99 8.42 1.78
C GLY A 7 9.33 7.61 3.06
N ASP A 8 9.15 8.21 4.26
CA ASP A 8 9.41 7.53 5.53
C ASP A 8 8.62 6.22 5.62
N LYS A 9 9.33 5.09 5.61
CA LYS A 9 8.76 3.74 5.66
C LYS A 9 8.47 3.25 7.08
N ASN A 10 8.83 4.03 8.09
CA ASN A 10 8.58 3.66 9.48
C ASN A 10 7.10 3.78 9.83
N PHE A 11 6.67 2.96 10.79
CA PHE A 11 5.31 3.06 11.32
C PHE A 11 5.03 4.49 11.84
N PRO A 12 3.91 5.15 11.43
CA PRO A 12 3.67 6.57 11.67
C PRO A 12 3.22 6.87 13.12
N GLN A 13 3.97 6.40 14.09
CA GLN A 13 3.62 6.46 15.52
C GLN A 13 3.33 7.87 16.01
N ARG A 14 4.11 8.87 15.57
CA ARG A 14 3.93 10.27 16.01
C ARG A 14 2.61 10.85 15.48
N CYS A 15 2.31 10.57 14.21
CA CYS A 15 1.05 10.99 13.58
C CYS A 15 -0.15 10.36 14.28
N LEU A 16 -0.10 9.05 14.52
CA LEU A 16 -1.17 8.32 15.19
C LEU A 16 -1.39 8.80 16.62
N LYS A 17 -0.32 9.00 17.42
CA LYS A 17 -0.44 9.57 18.77
C LYS A 17 -1.10 10.95 18.76
N PHE A 18 -0.75 11.78 17.77
CA PHE A 18 -1.39 13.08 17.60
C PHE A 18 -2.89 12.96 17.31
N LEU A 19 -3.28 12.08 16.36
CA LEU A 19 -4.68 11.87 16.00
C LEU A 19 -5.50 11.28 17.17
N ILE A 20 -4.93 10.28 17.87
CA ILE A 20 -5.55 9.67 19.05
C ILE A 20 -5.85 10.76 20.11
N LYS A 21 -4.87 11.61 20.40
CA LYS A 21 -5.05 12.71 21.37
C LYS A 21 -6.02 13.77 20.87
N LYS A 22 -5.90 14.20 19.60
CA LYS A 22 -6.72 15.27 19.02
C LYS A 22 -8.21 14.94 18.96
N PHE A 23 -8.54 13.68 18.69
CA PHE A 23 -9.92 13.23 18.50
C PHE A 23 -10.44 12.33 19.63
N ASP A 24 -9.71 12.25 20.74
CA ASP A 24 -10.02 11.36 21.89
C ASP A 24 -10.37 9.94 21.44
N LEU A 25 -9.55 9.37 20.54
CA LEU A 25 -9.83 8.06 19.95
C LEU A 25 -9.62 6.96 21.00
N LYS A 26 -10.68 6.20 21.24
CA LYS A 26 -10.71 5.01 22.10
C LYS A 26 -11.20 3.82 21.31
N ASN A 27 -10.90 2.62 21.78
CA ASN A 27 -11.38 1.40 21.13
C ASN A 27 -12.90 1.41 20.88
N GLU A 28 -13.68 2.00 21.80
CA GLU A 28 -15.13 2.02 21.74
C GLU A 28 -15.66 2.86 20.57
N ASN A 29 -15.00 3.99 20.27
CA ASN A 29 -15.45 4.92 19.22
C ASN A 29 -14.81 4.65 17.85
N ILE A 30 -13.87 3.68 17.74
CA ILE A 30 -13.31 3.24 16.48
C ILE A 30 -14.14 2.10 15.90
N LYS A 31 -14.75 2.31 14.75
CA LYS A 31 -15.46 1.27 13.99
C LYS A 31 -14.49 0.33 13.29
N SER A 32 -13.56 0.87 12.53
CA SER A 32 -12.53 0.12 11.81
C SER A 32 -11.29 0.95 11.59
N ILE A 33 -10.16 0.26 11.42
CA ILE A 33 -8.88 0.84 10.98
C ILE A 33 -8.54 0.17 9.66
N CYS A 34 -8.56 0.94 8.58
CA CYS A 34 -8.25 0.43 7.25
C CYS A 34 -6.76 0.62 6.94
N PHE A 35 -6.13 -0.44 6.48
CA PHE A 35 -4.78 -0.40 5.97
C PHE A 35 -4.78 -0.60 4.45
N TYR A 36 -3.98 0.18 3.75
CA TYR A 36 -4.04 0.34 2.30
C TYR A 36 -3.53 -0.84 1.47
N GLU A 37 -2.93 -1.85 2.09
CA GLU A 37 -2.41 -3.04 1.42
C GLU A 37 -2.58 -4.29 2.29
N LYS A 38 -2.37 -5.47 1.69
CA LYS A 38 -2.29 -6.76 2.39
C LYS A 38 -0.82 -7.09 2.62
N PRO A 39 -0.25 -6.79 3.81
CA PRO A 39 1.18 -6.83 4.04
C PRO A 39 1.83 -8.19 3.79
N PHE A 40 1.12 -9.27 4.17
CA PHE A 40 1.61 -10.62 3.97
C PHE A 40 1.67 -11.00 2.48
N LYS A 41 0.69 -10.55 1.69
CA LYS A 41 0.67 -10.78 0.24
C LYS A 41 1.81 -10.01 -0.43
N SER A 42 1.98 -8.71 -0.11
CA SER A 42 3.10 -7.90 -0.60
C SER A 42 4.45 -8.54 -0.30
N TRP A 43 4.64 -9.00 0.95
CA TRP A 43 5.87 -9.65 1.35
C TRP A 43 6.12 -10.95 0.57
N TRP A 44 5.09 -11.79 0.41
CA TRP A 44 5.18 -13.07 -0.30
C TRP A 44 5.50 -12.88 -1.78
N GLU A 45 4.88 -11.91 -2.44
CA GLU A 45 5.16 -11.60 -3.86
C GLU A 45 6.62 -11.18 -4.06
N ILE A 46 7.13 -10.29 -3.21
CA ILE A 46 8.53 -9.86 -3.26
C ILE A 46 9.46 -11.05 -3.05
N PHE A 47 9.19 -11.89 -2.05
CA PHE A 47 9.95 -13.10 -1.77
C PHE A 47 9.94 -14.06 -2.97
N TYR A 48 8.78 -14.34 -3.54
CA TYR A 48 8.62 -15.21 -4.70
C TYR A 48 9.45 -14.75 -5.89
N TYR A 49 9.38 -13.47 -6.24
CA TYR A 49 10.18 -12.93 -7.34
C TYR A 49 11.69 -12.93 -7.04
N SER A 50 12.07 -12.77 -5.79
CA SER A 50 13.47 -12.82 -5.37
C SER A 50 14.09 -14.21 -5.54
N ILE A 51 13.35 -15.28 -5.23
CA ILE A 51 13.84 -16.67 -5.36
C ILE A 51 13.79 -17.20 -6.79
N LYS A 52 13.00 -16.58 -7.68
CA LYS A 52 12.87 -17.01 -9.08
C LYS A 52 14.19 -16.91 -9.86
N ASN A 53 15.07 -15.97 -9.48
CA ASN A 53 16.43 -15.81 -10.03
C ASN A 53 17.42 -15.49 -8.89
N PRO A 54 17.75 -16.45 -8.03
CA PRO A 54 18.46 -16.19 -6.77
C PRO A 54 19.86 -15.61 -6.98
N LEU A 55 20.55 -15.98 -8.06
CA LEU A 55 21.88 -15.46 -8.36
C LEU A 55 21.86 -13.97 -8.73
N LYS A 56 20.87 -13.54 -9.50
CA LYS A 56 20.71 -12.13 -9.89
C LYS A 56 20.13 -11.27 -8.77
N ASN A 57 19.28 -11.85 -7.93
CA ASN A 57 18.50 -11.14 -6.91
C ASN A 57 19.04 -11.36 -5.49
N LYS A 58 20.27 -11.87 -5.33
CA LYS A 58 20.85 -12.23 -4.03
C LYS A 58 20.81 -11.08 -3.02
N ASP A 59 21.29 -9.91 -3.42
CA ASP A 59 21.36 -8.75 -2.52
C ASP A 59 19.98 -8.23 -2.17
N PHE A 60 19.06 -8.23 -3.14
CA PHE A 60 17.67 -7.87 -2.94
C PHE A 60 16.96 -8.84 -1.98
N LEU A 61 17.17 -10.15 -2.13
CA LEU A 61 16.64 -11.18 -1.22
C LEU A 61 17.16 -11.00 0.20
N ILE A 62 18.47 -10.79 0.36
CA ILE A 62 19.09 -10.57 1.67
C ILE A 62 18.50 -9.29 2.31
N HIS A 63 18.40 -8.22 1.54
CA HIS A 63 17.80 -6.98 2.01
C HIS A 63 16.34 -7.17 2.45
N HIS A 64 15.55 -7.90 1.67
CA HIS A 64 14.15 -8.19 1.97
C HIS A 64 13.99 -9.00 3.25
N LEU A 65 14.79 -10.05 3.42
CA LEU A 65 14.78 -10.89 4.63
C LEU A 65 15.24 -10.11 5.88
N LYS A 66 16.28 -9.29 5.77
CA LYS A 66 16.76 -8.44 6.87
C LYS A 66 15.72 -7.40 7.32
N ASN A 67 14.88 -6.94 6.42
CA ASN A 67 13.86 -5.94 6.70
C ASN A 67 12.47 -6.53 6.99
N PHE A 68 12.35 -7.84 7.15
CA PHE A 68 11.10 -8.52 7.49
C PHE A 68 10.37 -7.86 8.68
N ASN A 69 11.12 -7.51 9.72
CA ASN A 69 10.59 -6.92 10.94
C ASN A 69 10.26 -5.40 10.83
N LYS A 70 10.63 -4.76 9.71
CA LYS A 70 10.42 -3.31 9.52
C LYS A 70 9.21 -2.98 8.65
N GLY A 71 8.50 -4.00 8.17
CA GLY A 71 7.40 -3.84 7.24
C GLY A 71 6.03 -3.72 7.91
N SER A 72 5.04 -3.48 7.09
CA SER A 72 3.61 -3.41 7.44
C SER A 72 3.03 -4.73 8.00
N ILE A 73 3.79 -5.83 7.96
CA ILE A 73 3.38 -7.15 8.49
C ILE A 73 2.97 -7.06 9.97
N PHE A 74 3.66 -6.22 10.74
CA PHE A 74 3.37 -6.02 12.17
C PHE A 74 2.42 -4.87 12.45
N PHE A 75 1.76 -4.34 11.44
CA PHE A 75 0.84 -3.20 11.54
C PHE A 75 -0.16 -3.34 12.70
N TYR A 76 -0.82 -4.51 12.82
CA TYR A 76 -1.74 -4.76 13.94
C TYR A 76 -1.05 -4.62 15.30
N THR A 77 0.12 -5.23 15.46
CA THR A 77 0.87 -5.20 16.71
C THR A 77 1.25 -3.77 17.10
N ASP A 78 1.66 -2.96 16.14
CA ASP A 78 2.08 -1.58 16.38
C ASP A 78 0.88 -0.65 16.67
N ILE A 79 -0.24 -0.83 15.98
CA ILE A 79 -1.50 -0.14 16.32
C ILE A 79 -1.97 -0.53 17.71
N ASN A 80 -1.95 -1.83 18.04
CA ASN A 80 -2.45 -2.32 19.30
C ASN A 80 -1.67 -1.80 20.52
N LYS A 81 -0.36 -1.57 20.37
CA LYS A 81 0.47 -0.90 21.39
C LYS A 81 0.03 0.55 21.67
N LEU A 82 -0.63 1.20 20.72
CA LEU A 82 -1.06 2.59 20.86
C LEU A 82 -2.46 2.76 21.40
N ILE A 83 -3.40 1.88 21.02
CA ILE A 83 -4.83 2.10 21.28
C ILE A 83 -5.59 0.86 21.70
N ASN A 84 -4.94 -0.29 21.85
CA ASN A 84 -5.54 -1.55 22.30
C ASN A 84 -6.84 -1.92 21.55
N VAL A 85 -6.79 -1.99 20.21
CA VAL A 85 -7.94 -2.33 19.38
C VAL A 85 -8.05 -3.83 19.13
N SER A 86 -9.29 -4.34 19.00
CA SER A 86 -9.53 -5.72 18.58
C SER A 86 -9.04 -5.94 17.12
N ARG A 87 -8.46 -7.12 16.86
CA ARG A 87 -8.03 -7.52 15.51
C ARG A 87 -9.19 -7.50 14.50
N SER A 88 -10.42 -7.76 14.93
CA SER A 88 -11.62 -7.71 14.09
C SER A 88 -11.93 -6.32 13.52
N LYS A 89 -11.38 -5.27 14.11
CA LYS A 89 -11.52 -3.89 13.61
C LYS A 89 -10.48 -3.51 12.55
N ILE A 90 -9.48 -4.36 12.28
CA ILE A 90 -8.47 -4.10 11.26
C ILE A 90 -8.94 -4.65 9.92
N VAL A 91 -9.00 -3.79 8.93
CA VAL A 91 -9.37 -4.11 7.55
C VAL A 91 -8.19 -3.86 6.65
N TYR A 92 -7.78 -4.87 5.90
CA TYR A 92 -6.72 -4.77 4.90
C TYR A 92 -7.34 -4.68 3.51
N SER A 93 -7.15 -3.57 2.83
CA SER A 93 -7.53 -3.41 1.42
C SER A 93 -6.45 -4.00 0.52
N SER A 94 -6.76 -4.30 -0.75
CA SER A 94 -5.69 -4.52 -1.71
C SER A 94 -5.11 -3.18 -2.19
N HIS A 95 -3.83 -3.16 -2.55
CA HIS A 95 -3.09 -1.94 -2.89
C HIS A 95 -3.79 -1.13 -4.00
N HIS A 96 -4.02 -1.74 -5.16
CA HIS A 96 -4.68 -1.06 -6.28
C HIS A 96 -6.15 -0.70 -6.01
N LEU A 97 -6.86 -1.48 -5.18
CA LEU A 97 -8.20 -1.09 -4.74
C LEU A 97 -8.16 0.17 -3.87
N SER A 98 -7.13 0.33 -3.04
CA SER A 98 -6.97 1.53 -2.22
C SER A 98 -6.76 2.79 -3.07
N HIS A 99 -5.98 2.68 -4.16
CA HIS A 99 -5.86 3.75 -5.15
C HIS A 99 -7.21 4.07 -5.83
N CYS A 100 -7.96 3.04 -6.24
CA CYS A 100 -9.29 3.20 -6.83
C CYS A 100 -10.24 3.92 -5.87
N LEU A 101 -10.30 3.49 -4.61
CA LEU A 101 -11.16 4.10 -3.56
C LEU A 101 -10.79 5.56 -3.28
N TYR A 102 -9.49 5.91 -3.36
CA TYR A 102 -9.07 7.30 -3.26
C TYR A 102 -9.63 8.13 -4.42
N GLY A 103 -9.55 7.64 -5.66
CA GLY A 103 -10.14 8.29 -6.83
C GLY A 103 -11.65 8.50 -6.68
N LEU A 104 -12.36 7.52 -6.12
CA LEU A 104 -13.79 7.62 -5.83
C LEU A 104 -14.14 8.76 -4.88
N SER A 105 -13.29 9.08 -3.93
CA SER A 105 -13.56 10.10 -2.92
C SER A 105 -13.72 11.51 -3.48
N VAL A 106 -13.28 11.75 -4.73
CA VAL A 106 -13.30 13.06 -5.39
C VAL A 106 -14.29 13.15 -6.55
N ILE A 107 -15.03 12.07 -6.88
CA ILE A 107 -15.96 11.98 -8.00
C ILE A 107 -17.40 11.81 -7.47
N LYS A 108 -18.37 12.47 -8.12
CA LYS A 108 -19.78 12.42 -7.69
C LYS A 108 -20.56 11.27 -8.34
N ASN A 109 -20.48 11.10 -9.65
CA ASN A 109 -21.24 10.07 -10.39
C ASN A 109 -20.31 8.89 -10.70
N VAL A 110 -20.17 7.98 -9.77
CA VAL A 110 -19.13 6.94 -9.79
C VAL A 110 -19.32 5.91 -10.90
N SER A 111 -20.57 5.64 -11.32
CA SER A 111 -20.90 4.66 -12.38
C SER A 111 -20.52 5.11 -13.79
N ASP A 112 -20.35 6.42 -14.00
CA ASP A 112 -20.04 6.99 -15.33
C ASP A 112 -18.58 6.81 -15.75
N TYR A 113 -17.73 6.27 -14.88
CA TYR A 113 -16.30 6.24 -15.06
C TYR A 113 -15.71 4.82 -15.02
N VAL A 114 -14.61 4.68 -15.74
CA VAL A 114 -13.67 3.56 -15.60
C VAL A 114 -12.47 4.07 -14.81
N TYR A 115 -12.06 3.32 -13.79
CA TYR A 115 -10.98 3.69 -12.89
C TYR A 115 -9.72 2.94 -13.26
N LEU A 116 -8.73 3.66 -13.74
CA LEU A 116 -7.39 3.13 -14.00
C LEU A 116 -6.48 3.46 -12.82
N THR A 117 -5.89 2.45 -12.23
CA THR A 117 -4.83 2.60 -11.23
C THR A 117 -3.50 2.17 -11.84
N CYS A 118 -2.45 2.97 -11.65
CA CYS A 118 -1.12 2.72 -12.20
C CYS A 118 -0.07 3.03 -11.12
N ASP A 119 0.84 2.08 -10.86
CA ASP A 119 1.87 2.20 -9.84
C ASP A 119 3.17 1.50 -10.28
N GLY A 120 4.21 1.59 -9.46
CA GLY A 120 5.41 0.77 -9.61
C GLY A 120 5.10 -0.70 -9.47
N VAL A 121 4.81 -1.13 -8.26
CA VAL A 121 4.34 -2.48 -7.89
C VAL A 121 3.59 -2.40 -6.56
N GLY A 122 2.36 -2.90 -6.52
CA GLY A 122 1.59 -3.10 -5.29
C GLY A 122 1.00 -4.50 -5.23
N GLU A 123 1.44 -5.33 -4.29
CA GLU A 123 1.00 -6.74 -4.15
C GLU A 123 1.17 -7.57 -5.44
N GLY A 124 2.25 -7.32 -6.22
CA GLY A 124 2.52 -7.96 -7.51
C GLY A 124 1.79 -7.33 -8.70
N GLU A 125 0.75 -6.54 -8.47
CA GLU A 125 0.02 -5.80 -9.50
C GLU A 125 0.75 -4.49 -9.85
N THR A 126 0.67 -4.04 -11.10
CA THR A 126 1.30 -2.79 -11.58
C THR A 126 0.29 -1.83 -12.16
N MET A 127 -0.80 -2.34 -12.71
CA MET A 127 -1.96 -1.59 -13.18
C MET A 127 -3.21 -2.39 -12.96
N SER A 128 -4.33 -1.72 -12.69
CA SER A 128 -5.65 -2.36 -12.60
C SER A 128 -6.74 -1.44 -13.12
N ILE A 129 -7.76 -2.03 -13.72
CA ILE A 129 -8.95 -1.32 -14.20
C ILE A 129 -10.16 -1.81 -13.41
N TYR A 130 -10.95 -0.84 -12.94
CA TYR A 130 -12.16 -1.09 -12.16
C TYR A 130 -13.35 -0.37 -12.79
N THR A 131 -14.52 -0.95 -12.64
CA THR A 131 -15.82 -0.32 -12.83
C THR A 131 -16.57 -0.33 -11.50
N ILE A 132 -17.48 0.61 -11.34
CA ILE A 132 -18.29 0.76 -10.14
C ILE A 132 -19.73 1.02 -10.60
N ASP A 133 -20.67 0.29 -10.06
CA ASP A 133 -22.08 0.49 -10.37
C ASP A 133 -22.74 1.51 -9.41
N ASP A 134 -23.98 1.83 -9.67
CA ASP A 134 -24.77 2.80 -8.88
C ASP A 134 -24.99 2.34 -7.43
N GLU A 135 -24.83 1.06 -7.14
CA GLU A 135 -24.89 0.49 -5.80
C GLU A 135 -23.50 0.51 -5.08
N TYR A 136 -22.51 1.19 -5.69
CA TYR A 136 -21.12 1.25 -5.21
C TYR A 136 -20.41 -0.13 -5.18
N LYS A 137 -20.88 -1.09 -5.96
CA LYS A 137 -20.21 -2.38 -6.09
C LYS A 137 -19.04 -2.28 -7.06
N ILE A 138 -17.86 -2.52 -6.54
CA ILE A 138 -16.60 -2.40 -7.28
C ILE A 138 -16.28 -3.73 -7.96
N LYS A 139 -16.01 -3.67 -9.26
CA LYS A 139 -15.57 -4.82 -10.05
C LYS A 139 -14.22 -4.53 -10.69
N LYS A 140 -13.22 -5.36 -10.40
CA LYS A 140 -11.95 -5.35 -11.14
C LYS A 140 -12.17 -6.08 -12.46
N ILE A 141 -11.96 -5.40 -13.58
CA ILE A 141 -12.16 -5.95 -14.93
C ILE A 141 -10.86 -6.36 -15.62
N TRP A 142 -9.74 -5.77 -15.21
CA TRP A 142 -8.44 -6.10 -15.75
C TRP A 142 -7.33 -5.78 -14.76
N THR A 143 -6.20 -6.51 -14.89
CA THR A 143 -4.99 -6.21 -14.11
C THR A 143 -3.74 -6.63 -14.88
N ASN A 144 -2.66 -5.88 -14.68
CA ASN A 144 -1.32 -6.19 -15.17
C ASN A 144 -0.41 -6.46 -13.98
N PHE A 145 0.62 -7.28 -14.19
CA PHE A 145 1.51 -7.76 -13.15
C PHE A 145 2.97 -7.45 -13.46
N TYR A 146 3.76 -7.42 -12.39
CA TYR A 146 5.21 -7.37 -12.48
C TYR A 146 5.75 -8.52 -13.38
N PRO A 147 6.75 -8.28 -14.29
CA PRO A 147 7.57 -7.08 -14.35
C PRO A 147 7.03 -5.94 -15.24
N ASN A 148 5.88 -6.11 -15.88
CA ASN A 148 5.32 -5.12 -16.80
C ASN A 148 4.75 -3.94 -16.03
N SER A 149 5.54 -2.87 -15.87
CA SER A 149 5.13 -1.70 -15.10
C SER A 149 5.55 -0.40 -15.77
N ILE A 150 4.57 0.47 -16.02
CA ILE A 150 4.81 1.84 -16.50
C ILE A 150 5.47 2.68 -15.40
N GLY A 151 5.08 2.47 -14.12
CA GLY A 151 5.69 3.17 -12.99
C GLY A 151 7.16 2.84 -12.82
N LEU A 152 7.55 1.56 -12.93
CA LEU A 152 8.96 1.17 -12.90
C LEU A 152 9.73 1.65 -14.14
N LEU A 153 9.10 1.66 -15.32
CA LEU A 153 9.71 2.24 -16.53
C LEU A 153 10.01 3.73 -16.33
N TYR A 154 9.05 4.47 -15.77
CA TYR A 154 9.24 5.89 -15.43
C TYR A 154 10.42 6.06 -14.45
N SER A 155 10.47 5.28 -13.38
CA SER A 155 11.56 5.34 -12.39
C SER A 155 12.91 5.01 -13.02
N THR A 156 12.97 4.02 -13.90
CA THR A 156 14.21 3.64 -14.61
C THR A 156 14.69 4.76 -15.53
N ILE A 157 13.79 5.43 -16.26
CA ILE A 157 14.16 6.57 -17.11
C ILE A 157 14.62 7.75 -16.26
N THR A 158 13.95 7.99 -15.12
CA THR A 158 14.33 9.05 -14.17
C THR A 158 15.77 8.86 -13.68
N ASP A 159 16.11 7.65 -13.25
CA ASP A 159 17.45 7.27 -12.81
C ASP A 159 18.49 7.39 -13.95
N TYR A 160 18.15 6.88 -15.15
CA TYR A 160 19.02 6.99 -16.34
C TYR A 160 19.35 8.42 -16.71
N LEU A 161 18.43 9.36 -16.50
CA LEU A 161 18.64 10.79 -16.75
C LEU A 161 19.41 11.50 -15.62
N GLY A 162 19.78 10.79 -14.56
CA GLY A 162 20.55 11.32 -13.42
C GLY A 162 19.70 12.06 -12.37
N PHE A 163 18.39 11.88 -12.38
CA PHE A 163 17.50 12.39 -11.35
C PHE A 163 17.29 11.35 -10.24
N GLU A 164 17.02 11.81 -9.03
CA GLU A 164 16.66 10.91 -7.95
C GLU A 164 15.23 10.38 -8.12
N ILE A 165 15.06 9.06 -7.92
CA ILE A 165 13.74 8.41 -8.00
C ILE A 165 12.89 8.87 -6.81
N ASN A 166 11.66 9.33 -7.08
CA ASN A 166 10.70 9.83 -6.10
C ASN A 166 11.06 11.16 -5.42
N GLU A 167 11.86 12.02 -6.05
CA GLU A 167 12.00 13.41 -5.64
C GLU A 167 10.92 14.33 -6.21
#